data_53cbd1f5709496dad1ab1a578f8a1670
#
_entry.id   53cbd1f5709496dad1ab1a578f8a1670
#
_cell.length_a   1.000
_cell.length_b   1.000
_cell.length_c   1.000
_cell.angle_alpha   90.00
_cell.angle_beta   90.00
_cell.angle_gamma   90.00
#
_symmetry.space_group_name_H-M   'P 1'
#
loop_
_entity.id
_entity.type
_entity.pdbx_description
1 polymer ?
#
loop_
_entity_poly.entity_id
_entity_poly.type
_entity_poly.pdbx_seq_one_letter_code
_entity_poly.pdbx_strand_id
1 'polypeptide(L)'
;MPGTPRHTPHPQPWRLEFFQRRAADDPQRSVPARDFLDSCSTGVRADLLAVLKAVAEAPPPRFGGGGKWEAMHGVMKGFYEIRITGPSRRQYRLFCVLDRGDADAGTPCIVLIAGMSKPSGKTFSDRDYSRIRDLGSEFKGRTSRSQLR
;
A
#
# COMPACT_ATOMS: atom_id res chain seq x y z
N MET A 1 17.66 38.88 -21.61
CA MET A 1 16.92 38.63 -20.36
C MET A 1 17.25 37.23 -19.90
N PRO A 2 17.87 37.10 -18.74
CA PRO A 2 17.99 35.77 -18.17
C PRO A 2 16.60 35.24 -17.92
N GLY A 3 16.25 34.15 -18.59
CA GLY A 3 14.99 33.52 -18.36
C GLY A 3 14.86 33.14 -16.88
N THR A 4 13.72 33.47 -16.27
CA THR A 4 13.34 32.93 -14.99
C THR A 4 13.61 31.42 -15.00
N PRO A 5 14.36 30.89 -14.02
CA PRO A 5 14.51 29.44 -13.96
C PRO A 5 13.12 28.84 -13.99
N ARG A 6 12.88 28.01 -15.00
CA ARG A 6 11.64 27.24 -15.03
C ARG A 6 11.59 26.42 -13.75
N HIS A 7 10.76 26.83 -12.83
CA HIS A 7 10.39 25.96 -11.74
C HIS A 7 9.73 24.75 -12.38
N THR A 8 10.53 23.67 -12.56
CA THR A 8 9.94 22.37 -12.75
C THR A 8 9.19 22.10 -11.44
N PRO A 9 7.85 22.04 -11.45
CA PRO A 9 7.16 21.75 -10.21
C PRO A 9 7.69 20.41 -9.71
N HIS A 10 8.17 20.36 -8.47
CA HIS A 10 8.49 19.11 -7.84
C HIS A 10 7.24 18.23 -7.88
N PRO A 11 7.35 16.97 -8.35
CA PRO A 11 6.18 16.09 -8.35
C PRO A 11 5.60 16.06 -6.94
N GLN A 12 4.29 16.27 -6.86
CA GLN A 12 3.62 16.19 -5.58
C GLN A 12 3.73 14.78 -5.02
N PRO A 13 3.94 14.62 -3.70
CA PRO A 13 3.90 13.30 -3.09
C PRO A 13 2.58 12.61 -3.40
N TRP A 14 2.63 11.28 -3.56
CA TRP A 14 1.41 10.50 -3.69
C TRP A 14 0.68 10.49 -2.36
N ARG A 15 -0.65 10.50 -2.41
CA ARG A 15 -1.47 10.38 -1.21
C ARG A 15 -1.43 8.96 -0.69
N LEU A 16 -1.63 8.81 0.62
CA LEU A 16 -1.77 7.51 1.29
C LEU A 16 -3.22 7.35 1.69
N GLU A 17 -3.85 6.26 1.28
CA GLU A 17 -5.23 5.97 1.64
C GLU A 17 -5.34 4.55 2.19
N PHE A 18 -6.20 4.40 3.21
CA PHE A 18 -6.56 3.08 3.72
C PHE A 18 -7.79 2.57 2.98
N PHE A 19 -7.71 1.33 2.49
CA PHE A 19 -8.89 0.65 1.98
C PHE A 19 -9.82 0.32 3.16
N GLN A 20 -11.06 0.79 3.07
CA GLN A 20 -12.13 0.43 3.99
C GLN A 20 -13.12 -0.47 3.26
N ARG A 21 -13.48 -1.60 3.89
CA ARG A 21 -14.46 -2.52 3.31
C ARG A 21 -15.85 -1.90 3.34
N ARG A 22 -16.67 -2.27 2.36
CA ARG A 22 -18.06 -1.83 2.29
C ARG A 22 -18.93 -2.68 3.22
N ALA A 23 -20.05 -2.10 3.70
CA ALA A 23 -20.99 -2.83 4.54
C ALA A 23 -21.54 -4.09 3.85
N ALA A 24 -21.66 -4.09 2.51
CA ALA A 24 -22.11 -5.26 1.74
C ALA A 24 -21.16 -6.46 1.84
N ASP A 25 -19.86 -6.19 1.96
CA ASP A 25 -18.81 -7.23 2.06
C ASP A 25 -18.44 -7.52 3.52
N ASP A 26 -18.59 -6.54 4.38
CA ASP A 26 -18.26 -6.63 5.80
C ASP A 26 -19.15 -5.66 6.58
N PRO A 27 -20.12 -6.15 7.38
CA PRO A 27 -21.01 -5.28 8.14
C PRO A 27 -20.29 -4.31 9.08
N GLN A 28 -19.11 -4.67 9.57
CA GLN A 28 -18.31 -3.81 10.45
C GLN A 28 -17.52 -2.75 9.68
N ARG A 29 -17.48 -2.83 8.35
CA ARG A 29 -16.73 -1.92 7.49
C ARG A 29 -15.29 -1.76 7.97
N SER A 30 -14.61 -2.89 8.20
CA SER A 30 -13.24 -2.89 8.71
C SER A 30 -12.26 -2.23 7.75
N VAL A 31 -11.13 -1.80 8.33
CA VAL A 31 -10.00 -1.22 7.59
C VAL A 31 -8.82 -2.14 7.85
N PRO A 32 -8.63 -3.21 7.01
CA PRO A 32 -7.69 -4.28 7.33
C PRO A 32 -6.24 -3.81 7.55
N ALA A 33 -5.77 -2.87 6.75
CA ALA A 33 -4.40 -2.37 6.92
C ALA A 33 -4.22 -1.59 8.23
N ARG A 34 -5.23 -0.83 8.64
CA ARG A 34 -5.20 -0.11 9.93
C ARG A 34 -5.21 -1.10 11.08
N ASP A 35 -6.07 -2.11 11.01
CA ASP A 35 -6.13 -3.16 12.02
C ASP A 35 -4.78 -3.86 12.18
N PHE A 36 -4.13 -4.16 11.04
CA PHE A 36 -2.79 -4.73 11.06
C PHE A 36 -1.78 -3.79 11.73
N LEU A 37 -1.74 -2.52 11.34
CA LEU A 37 -0.82 -1.54 11.94
C LEU A 37 -1.06 -1.39 13.45
N ASP A 38 -2.31 -1.38 13.87
CA ASP A 38 -2.67 -1.29 15.30
C ASP A 38 -2.23 -2.52 16.07
N SER A 39 -2.13 -3.68 15.42
CA SER A 39 -1.65 -4.92 16.03
C SER A 39 -0.13 -4.98 16.15
N CYS A 40 0.59 -4.12 15.43
CA CYS A 40 2.05 -4.06 15.47
C CYS A 40 2.54 -3.32 16.69
N SER A 41 3.78 -3.64 17.12
CA SER A 41 4.46 -2.80 18.11
C SER A 41 4.65 -1.38 17.57
N THR A 42 4.82 -0.42 18.47
CA THR A 42 5.04 0.98 18.09
C THR A 42 6.24 1.13 17.16
N GLY A 43 7.34 0.43 17.42
CA GLY A 43 8.53 0.49 16.58
C GLY A 43 8.32 -0.07 15.18
N VAL A 44 7.67 -1.21 15.06
CA VAL A 44 7.37 -1.82 13.75
C VAL A 44 6.42 -0.93 12.95
N ARG A 45 5.38 -0.42 13.60
CA ARG A 45 4.45 0.52 12.96
C ARG A 45 5.17 1.75 12.43
N ALA A 46 6.04 2.35 13.25
CA ALA A 46 6.81 3.52 12.85
C ALA A 46 7.70 3.21 11.64
N ASP A 47 8.33 2.04 11.60
CA ASP A 47 9.18 1.63 10.48
C ASP A 47 8.38 1.45 9.20
N LEU A 48 7.21 0.80 9.28
CA LEU A 48 6.32 0.64 8.14
C LEU A 48 5.86 1.98 7.59
N LEU A 49 5.44 2.88 8.46
CA LEU A 49 4.97 4.21 8.06
C LEU A 49 6.10 5.06 7.48
N ALA A 50 7.33 4.92 7.99
CA ALA A 50 8.49 5.62 7.43
C ALA A 50 8.78 5.18 6.00
N VAL A 51 8.68 3.89 5.70
CA VAL A 51 8.84 3.38 4.33
C VAL A 51 7.75 3.92 3.43
N LEU A 52 6.48 3.88 3.88
CA LEU A 52 5.35 4.44 3.13
C LEU A 52 5.57 5.90 2.77
N LYS A 53 6.01 6.70 3.73
CA LYS A 53 6.27 8.11 3.52
C LYS A 53 7.36 8.31 2.46
N ALA A 54 8.47 7.57 2.56
CA ALA A 54 9.57 7.64 1.61
C ALA A 54 9.11 7.27 0.19
N VAL A 55 8.28 6.23 0.06
CA VAL A 55 7.72 5.80 -1.22
C VAL A 55 6.81 6.86 -1.81
N ALA A 56 5.93 7.44 -0.99
CA ALA A 56 4.99 8.47 -1.44
C ALA A 56 5.71 9.74 -1.93
N GLU A 57 6.85 10.06 -1.34
CA GLU A 57 7.66 11.22 -1.70
C GLU A 57 8.52 11.01 -2.95
N ALA A 58 8.53 9.81 -3.54
CA ALA A 58 9.30 9.47 -4.74
C ALA A 58 8.36 9.05 -5.89
N PRO A 59 7.54 9.94 -6.42
CA PRO A 59 6.58 9.60 -7.47
C PRO A 59 7.20 9.50 -8.87
N PRO A 60 6.73 8.62 -9.75
CA PRO A 60 5.86 7.52 -9.34
C PRO A 60 6.61 6.64 -8.35
N PRO A 61 5.93 5.95 -7.40
CA PRO A 61 6.64 5.24 -6.32
C PRO A 61 7.74 4.34 -6.83
N ARG A 62 8.99 4.75 -6.61
CA ARG A 62 10.21 4.05 -7.09
C ARG A 62 11.15 3.67 -5.97
N PHE A 63 10.76 3.96 -4.74
CA PHE A 63 11.65 3.72 -3.61
C PHE A 63 11.99 2.23 -3.54
N GLY A 64 13.27 1.91 -3.75
CA GLY A 64 13.76 0.54 -3.73
C GLY A 64 14.57 0.21 -2.48
N GLY A 65 14.74 1.17 -1.57
CA GLY A 65 15.63 1.19 -0.41
C GLY A 65 15.85 -0.13 0.31
N GLY A 66 16.88 -0.89 -0.07
CA GLY A 66 17.26 -2.11 0.61
C GLY A 66 16.25 -3.25 0.53
N GLY A 67 15.39 -3.29 -0.49
CA GLY A 67 14.36 -4.31 -0.63
C GLY A 67 13.16 -4.11 0.29
N LYS A 68 13.00 -2.93 0.86
CA LYS A 68 11.86 -2.63 1.75
C LYS A 68 10.58 -2.33 1.00
N TRP A 69 10.65 -2.00 -0.27
CA TRP A 69 9.51 -1.77 -1.15
C TRP A 69 9.75 -2.49 -2.46
N GLU A 70 8.84 -3.40 -2.82
CA GLU A 70 8.98 -4.19 -4.03
C GLU A 70 7.63 -4.40 -4.72
N ALA A 71 7.67 -4.35 -6.07
CA ALA A 71 6.56 -4.82 -6.88
C ALA A 71 6.49 -6.34 -6.80
N MET A 72 5.30 -6.87 -6.63
CA MET A 72 5.08 -8.31 -6.59
C MET A 72 4.82 -8.87 -7.98
N HIS A 73 5.07 -10.15 -8.15
CA HIS A 73 4.97 -10.85 -9.43
C HIS A 73 4.04 -12.06 -9.34
N GLY A 74 3.84 -12.72 -10.48
CA GLY A 74 2.99 -13.91 -10.56
C GLY A 74 1.55 -13.60 -10.20
N VAL A 75 0.96 -14.40 -9.32
CA VAL A 75 -0.44 -14.24 -8.89
C VAL A 75 -0.69 -12.96 -8.13
N MET A 76 0.37 -12.34 -7.59
CA MET A 76 0.29 -11.07 -6.85
C MET A 76 0.63 -9.85 -7.71
N LYS A 77 0.73 -10.01 -9.01
CA LYS A 77 1.01 -8.89 -9.92
C LYS A 77 -0.01 -7.78 -9.72
N GLY A 78 0.49 -6.55 -9.64
CA GLY A 78 -0.33 -5.36 -9.37
C GLY A 78 -0.27 -4.91 -7.92
N PHE A 79 0.19 -5.78 -7.03
CA PHE A 79 0.46 -5.42 -5.64
C PHE A 79 1.90 -5.00 -5.46
N TYR A 80 2.11 -4.19 -4.44
CA TYR A 80 3.42 -3.82 -3.91
C TYR A 80 3.46 -4.22 -2.45
N GLU A 81 4.63 -4.62 -1.97
CA GLU A 81 4.78 -4.96 -0.56
C GLU A 81 5.84 -4.11 0.12
N ILE A 82 5.56 -3.71 1.36
CA ILE A 82 6.55 -3.16 2.26
C ILE A 82 7.01 -4.30 3.17
N ARG A 83 8.32 -4.40 3.36
CA ARG A 83 8.97 -5.50 4.08
C ARG A 83 9.77 -4.94 5.24
N ILE A 84 9.38 -5.32 6.46
CA ILE A 84 10.10 -4.94 7.66
C ILE A 84 10.42 -6.20 8.46
N THR A 85 11.64 -6.27 8.97
CA THR A 85 12.05 -7.28 9.95
C THR A 85 12.00 -6.64 11.33
N GLY A 86 11.16 -7.16 12.20
CA GLY A 86 11.02 -6.67 13.57
C GLY A 86 11.79 -7.48 14.60
N PRO A 87 11.50 -7.27 15.90
CA PRO A 87 12.12 -8.03 16.97
C PRO A 87 11.97 -9.54 16.77
N SER A 88 12.95 -10.31 17.22
CA SER A 88 13.02 -11.77 17.05
C SER A 88 12.97 -12.21 15.59
N ARG A 89 13.40 -11.33 14.67
CA ARG A 89 13.42 -11.55 13.22
C ARG A 89 12.04 -11.84 12.63
N ARG A 90 10.98 -11.44 13.31
CA ARG A 90 9.62 -11.59 12.77
C ARG A 90 9.47 -10.74 11.51
N GLN A 91 8.86 -11.32 10.48
CA GLN A 91 8.68 -10.68 9.18
C GLN A 91 7.32 -10.01 9.12
N TYR A 92 7.31 -8.74 8.75
CA TYR A 92 6.08 -7.95 8.57
C TYR A 92 5.96 -7.53 7.11
N ARG A 93 4.75 -7.67 6.57
CA ARG A 93 4.45 -7.29 5.19
C ARG A 93 3.19 -6.43 5.17
N LEU A 94 3.27 -5.30 4.49
CA LEU A 94 2.12 -4.43 4.23
C LEU A 94 1.92 -4.39 2.73
N PHE A 95 0.72 -4.76 2.29
CA PHE A 95 0.38 -4.89 0.87
C PHE A 95 -0.39 -3.67 0.39
N CYS A 96 0.03 -3.12 -0.73
CA CYS A 96 -0.51 -1.89 -1.29
C CYS A 96 -0.83 -2.08 -2.77
N VAL A 97 -1.73 -1.24 -3.29
CA VAL A 97 -1.92 -1.07 -4.72
C VAL A 97 -1.74 0.40 -5.06
N LEU A 98 -1.35 0.68 -6.29
CA LEU A 98 -1.21 2.05 -6.77
C LEU A 98 -2.46 2.44 -7.53
N ASP A 99 -3.09 3.53 -7.10
CA ASP A 99 -4.20 4.14 -7.81
C ASP A 99 -3.70 5.46 -8.42
N ARG A 100 -3.51 5.44 -9.74
CA ARG A 100 -3.00 6.60 -10.47
C ARG A 100 -4.07 7.67 -10.69
N GLY A 101 -5.31 7.36 -10.32
CA GLY A 101 -6.45 8.25 -10.54
C GLY A 101 -6.81 8.37 -12.01
N ASP A 102 -8.01 8.89 -12.26
CA ASP A 102 -8.40 9.34 -13.59
C ASP A 102 -7.83 10.74 -13.85
N ALA A 103 -7.73 11.11 -15.12
CA ALA A 103 -7.30 12.46 -15.51
C ALA A 103 -8.09 13.56 -14.80
N ASP A 104 -9.31 13.28 -14.37
CA ASP A 104 -10.21 14.20 -13.71
C ASP A 104 -10.29 14.01 -12.18
N ALA A 105 -9.67 12.99 -11.61
CA ALA A 105 -9.95 12.54 -10.23
C ALA A 105 -8.89 12.95 -9.20
N GLY A 106 -7.90 13.76 -9.58
CA GLY A 106 -6.95 14.32 -8.63
C GLY A 106 -5.69 13.49 -8.43
N THR A 107 -5.09 13.63 -7.25
CA THR A 107 -3.76 13.13 -6.96
C THR A 107 -3.71 11.60 -6.88
N PRO A 108 -2.72 10.96 -7.52
CA PRO A 108 -2.50 9.52 -7.37
C PRO A 108 -2.29 9.14 -5.91
N CYS A 109 -2.67 7.92 -5.54
CA CYS A 109 -2.52 7.45 -4.17
C CYS A 109 -1.96 6.02 -4.10
N ILE A 110 -1.32 5.76 -2.98
CA ILE A 110 -0.94 4.42 -2.57
C ILE A 110 -2.05 3.95 -1.63
N VAL A 111 -2.72 2.87 -2.00
CA VAL A 111 -3.84 2.34 -1.22
C VAL A 111 -3.34 1.16 -0.40
N LEU A 112 -3.44 1.28 0.92
CA LEU A 112 -3.05 0.24 1.85
C LEU A 112 -4.19 -0.76 1.96
N ILE A 113 -3.93 -2.01 1.55
CA ILE A 113 -4.96 -3.06 1.49
C ILE A 113 -5.02 -3.86 2.78
N ALA A 114 -3.93 -4.46 3.19
CA ALA A 114 -3.86 -5.29 4.39
C ALA A 114 -2.40 -5.61 4.73
N GLY A 115 -2.19 -6.19 5.90
CA GLY A 115 -0.86 -6.63 6.30
C GLY A 115 -0.88 -8.04 6.88
N MET A 116 0.30 -8.64 6.94
CA MET A 116 0.52 -9.95 7.54
C MET A 116 1.87 -9.98 8.22
N SER A 117 2.01 -10.83 9.23
CA SER A 117 3.30 -11.10 9.84
C SER A 117 3.51 -12.60 10.02
N LYS A 118 4.76 -13.00 10.08
CA LYS A 118 5.14 -14.42 10.29
C LYS A 118 6.44 -14.49 11.06
N PRO A 119 6.64 -15.60 11.82
CA PRO A 119 7.94 -15.85 12.44
C PRO A 119 9.03 -16.02 11.38
N SER A 120 10.27 -15.78 11.78
CA SER A 120 11.46 -16.08 10.96
C SER A 120 11.45 -17.54 10.50
N GLY A 121 11.83 -17.77 9.25
CA GLY A 121 11.90 -19.12 8.67
C GLY A 121 10.57 -19.69 8.18
N LYS A 122 9.48 -18.98 8.36
CA LYS A 122 8.17 -19.37 7.81
C LYS A 122 7.89 -18.60 6.52
N THR A 123 7.06 -19.17 5.65
CA THR A 123 6.59 -18.50 4.44
C THR A 123 5.09 -18.25 4.53
N PHE A 124 4.61 -17.22 3.85
CA PHE A 124 3.16 -17.02 3.73
C PHE A 124 2.58 -18.08 2.80
N SER A 125 1.41 -18.60 3.15
CA SER A 125 0.72 -19.61 2.36
C SER A 125 -0.01 -18.99 1.16
N ASP A 126 -0.38 -19.84 0.19
CA ASP A 126 -1.23 -19.41 -0.92
C ASP A 126 -2.57 -18.87 -0.43
N ARG A 127 -3.11 -19.41 0.67
CA ARG A 127 -4.33 -18.91 1.31
C ARG A 127 -4.15 -17.49 1.82
N ASP A 128 -2.99 -17.19 2.43
CA ASP A 128 -2.70 -15.84 2.91
C ASP A 128 -2.70 -14.83 1.76
N TYR A 129 -2.03 -15.16 0.67
CA TYR A 129 -2.00 -14.29 -0.51
C TYR A 129 -3.36 -14.20 -1.20
N SER A 130 -4.14 -15.28 -1.23
CA SER A 130 -5.49 -15.28 -1.79
C SER A 130 -6.39 -14.28 -1.06
N ARG A 131 -6.28 -14.22 0.27
CA ARG A 131 -7.03 -13.25 1.09
C ARG A 131 -6.68 -11.82 0.69
N ILE A 132 -5.41 -11.54 0.49
CA ILE A 132 -4.97 -10.19 0.06
C ILE A 132 -5.53 -9.86 -1.32
N ARG A 133 -5.49 -10.82 -2.26
CA ARG A 133 -6.05 -10.61 -3.61
C ARG A 133 -7.54 -10.33 -3.57
N ASP A 134 -8.28 -11.04 -2.72
CA ASP A 134 -9.72 -10.82 -2.57
C ASP A 134 -10.04 -9.41 -2.09
N LEU A 135 -9.28 -8.92 -1.11
CA LEU A 135 -9.43 -7.55 -0.63
C LEU A 135 -9.08 -6.52 -1.71
N GLY A 136 -8.03 -6.77 -2.47
CA GLY A 136 -7.67 -5.92 -3.61
C GLY A 136 -8.75 -5.89 -4.68
N SER A 137 -9.41 -7.03 -4.94
CA SER A 137 -10.53 -7.12 -5.87
C SER A 137 -11.74 -6.34 -5.38
N GLU A 138 -12.04 -6.39 -4.08
CA GLU A 138 -13.10 -5.55 -3.49
C GLU A 138 -12.82 -4.06 -3.75
N PHE A 139 -11.59 -3.63 -3.52
CA PHE A 139 -11.20 -2.24 -3.75
C PHE A 139 -11.38 -1.84 -5.21
N LYS A 140 -10.91 -2.66 -6.14
CA LYS A 140 -11.03 -2.38 -7.58
C LYS A 140 -12.49 -2.34 -8.03
N GLY A 141 -13.32 -3.25 -7.52
CA GLY A 141 -14.75 -3.26 -7.81
C GLY A 141 -15.45 -1.99 -7.34
N ARG A 142 -15.06 -1.46 -6.18
CA ARG A 142 -15.58 -0.20 -5.66
C ARG A 142 -15.22 0.97 -6.56
N THR A 143 -13.95 1.05 -7.00
CA THR A 143 -13.47 2.12 -7.87
C THR A 143 -14.20 2.12 -9.21
N SER A 144 -14.37 0.95 -9.82
CA SER A 144 -15.11 0.80 -11.08
C SER A 144 -16.56 1.26 -10.97
N ARG A 145 -17.23 0.97 -9.83
CA ARG A 145 -18.60 1.40 -9.58
C ARG A 145 -18.71 2.91 -9.37
N SER A 146 -17.69 3.53 -8.81
CA SER A 146 -17.65 5.00 -8.65
C SER A 146 -17.57 5.70 -9.99
N GLN A 147 -16.92 5.09 -10.98
CA GLN A 147 -16.76 5.64 -12.31
C GLN A 147 -18.03 5.53 -13.17
N LEU A 148 -18.96 4.67 -12.79
CA LEU A 148 -20.21 4.45 -13.53
C LEU A 148 -21.33 5.43 -13.15
N ARG A 149 -21.03 6.41 -12.33
CA ARG A 149 -21.99 7.46 -11.97
C ARG A 149 -21.97 8.61 -12.96
#